data_0664947a9fa531a1db2915cfcdb45aaf
#
_entry.id   0664947a9fa531a1db2915cfcdb45aaf
#
_cell.length_a   1.000
_cell.length_b   1.000
_cell.length_c   1.000
_cell.angle_alpha   90.00
_cell.angle_beta   90.00
_cell.angle_gamma   90.00
#
_symmetry.space_group_name_H-M   'P 1'
#
loop_
_entity.id
_entity.type
_entity.pdbx_description
1 polymer ?
#
loop_
_entity_poly.entity_id
_entity_poly.type
_entity_poly.pdbx_seq_one_letter_code
_entity_poly.pdbx_strand_id
1 'polypeptide(L)'
;LIVAVENIDDMNKTYKFGFDELNNLYVQQASVAGFSVDEEVAANDLLYGLILPSGADAAGAIAKLTAGTEEAFVELMNKKCEELGLKNTHFCNPSGLHDENQYTTPAEMALIMKYAMSNELCAKVLGTYQYTTAATPQHPQGIQLTSTMFSRMYGNEVEGVSIKAGKTGYTDQAHNCLVNYAEKDGKEYITVMAAAGNRWYVIFDGFKIFERYLP
;
A
#
# COMPACT_ATOMS: atom_id res chain seq x y z
N LEU A 1 -2.17 4.31 4.17
CA LEU A 1 -3.58 3.95 4.06
C LEU A 1 -4.33 4.18 5.38
N ILE A 2 -3.95 3.52 6.49
CA ILE A 2 -4.62 3.60 7.80
C ILE A 2 -4.81 5.06 8.24
N VAL A 3 -3.73 5.84 8.31
CA VAL A 3 -3.74 7.25 8.75
C VAL A 3 -4.66 8.10 7.86
N ALA A 4 -4.64 7.89 6.55
CA ALA A 4 -5.52 8.61 5.63
C ALA A 4 -6.99 8.30 5.89
N VAL A 5 -7.34 7.02 6.01
CA VAL A 5 -8.73 6.57 6.25
C VAL A 5 -9.28 7.07 7.59
N GLU A 6 -8.42 7.19 8.60
CA GLU A 6 -8.83 7.68 9.93
C GLU A 6 -8.93 9.21 10.04
N ASN A 7 -8.33 9.97 9.12
CA ASN A 7 -8.24 11.43 9.23
C ASN A 7 -8.88 12.19 8.06
N ILE A 8 -9.34 11.53 7.01
CA ILE A 8 -10.07 12.17 5.91
C ILE A 8 -11.56 11.94 6.14
N ASP A 9 -12.28 13.02 6.47
CA ASP A 9 -13.72 12.97 6.75
C ASP A 9 -14.58 12.81 5.49
N ASP A 10 -14.11 13.33 4.33
CA ASP A 10 -14.81 13.26 3.05
C ASP A 10 -13.90 12.64 1.98
N MET A 11 -14.22 11.43 1.57
CA MET A 11 -13.49 10.70 0.52
C MET A 11 -13.70 11.26 -0.89
N ASN A 12 -14.60 12.23 -1.08
CA ASN A 12 -14.77 12.97 -2.34
C ASN A 12 -13.89 14.22 -2.41
N LYS A 13 -13.22 14.60 -1.32
CA LYS A 13 -12.26 15.71 -1.33
C LYS A 13 -11.17 15.43 -2.36
N THR A 14 -10.89 16.41 -3.22
CA THR A 14 -9.94 16.24 -4.33
C THR A 14 -8.59 16.85 -4.02
N TYR A 15 -7.56 16.28 -4.63
CA TYR A 15 -6.20 16.81 -4.72
C TYR A 15 -5.88 17.14 -6.18
N LYS A 16 -5.31 18.33 -6.42
CA LYS A 16 -4.86 18.74 -7.74
C LYS A 16 -3.35 18.59 -7.86
N PHE A 17 -2.90 17.77 -8.83
CA PHE A 17 -1.48 17.47 -9.04
C PHE A 17 -0.73 18.63 -9.69
N GLY A 18 0.45 18.95 -9.13
CA GLY A 18 1.40 19.91 -9.69
C GLY A 18 2.49 19.27 -10.55
N PHE A 19 3.11 20.06 -11.42
CA PHE A 19 4.20 19.58 -12.29
C PHE A 19 5.42 19.13 -11.49
N ASP A 20 5.89 19.94 -10.53
CA ASP A 20 7.16 19.69 -9.84
C ASP A 20 7.15 18.39 -9.04
N GLU A 21 6.04 18.07 -8.39
CA GLU A 21 5.91 16.84 -7.61
C GLU A 21 5.96 15.59 -8.50
N LEU A 22 5.24 15.59 -9.63
CA LEU A 22 5.24 14.47 -10.56
C LEU A 22 6.59 14.31 -11.26
N ASN A 23 7.24 15.43 -11.63
CA ASN A 23 8.57 15.42 -12.24
C ASN A 23 9.62 14.88 -11.26
N ASN A 24 9.55 15.23 -9.97
CA ASN A 24 10.45 14.71 -8.95
C ASN A 24 10.34 13.19 -8.82
N LEU A 25 9.13 12.64 -8.84
CA LEU A 25 8.89 11.19 -8.79
C LEU A 25 9.42 10.48 -10.03
N TYR A 26 9.28 11.09 -11.21
CA TYR A 26 9.87 10.58 -12.44
C TYR A 26 11.40 10.50 -12.37
N VAL A 27 12.05 11.57 -11.89
CA VAL A 27 13.50 11.60 -11.71
C VAL A 27 13.98 10.52 -10.71
N GLN A 28 13.21 10.28 -9.66
CA GLN A 28 13.49 9.23 -8.66
C GLN A 28 13.14 7.82 -9.15
N GLN A 29 12.55 7.67 -10.35
CA GLN A 29 12.07 6.40 -10.88
C GLN A 29 11.08 5.68 -9.92
N ALA A 30 10.29 6.47 -9.19
CA ALA A 30 9.30 5.95 -8.27
C ALA A 30 8.15 5.26 -9.03
N SER A 31 7.54 4.23 -8.43
CA SER A 31 6.27 3.70 -8.93
C SER A 31 5.18 4.75 -8.77
N VAL A 32 4.35 4.92 -9.79
CA VAL A 32 3.25 5.90 -9.79
C VAL A 32 1.94 5.24 -10.21
N ALA A 33 0.83 5.81 -9.78
CA ALA A 33 -0.51 5.42 -10.24
C ALA A 33 -0.79 5.91 -11.68
N GLY A 34 -0.14 7.02 -12.07
CA GLY A 34 -0.19 7.57 -13.40
C GLY A 34 -1.09 8.80 -13.55
N PHE A 35 -1.31 9.53 -12.45
CA PHE A 35 -2.03 10.80 -12.49
C PHE A 35 -1.24 11.88 -13.23
N SER A 36 -1.96 12.82 -13.84
CA SER A 36 -1.40 13.86 -14.71
C SER A 36 -1.34 15.22 -14.02
N VAL A 37 -0.50 16.10 -14.56
CA VAL A 37 -0.45 17.51 -14.13
C VAL A 37 -1.83 18.17 -14.32
N ASP A 38 -2.20 19.01 -13.37
CA ASP A 38 -3.52 19.68 -13.28
C ASP A 38 -4.72 18.74 -13.13
N GLU A 39 -4.52 17.44 -12.95
CA GLU A 39 -5.60 16.51 -12.68
C GLU A 39 -6.08 16.63 -11.24
N GLU A 40 -7.41 16.69 -11.06
CA GLU A 40 -8.08 16.68 -9.77
C GLU A 40 -8.61 15.27 -9.49
N VAL A 41 -8.09 14.65 -8.45
CA VAL A 41 -8.38 13.25 -8.10
C VAL A 41 -8.96 13.17 -6.68
N ALA A 42 -10.05 12.43 -6.53
CA ALA A 42 -10.70 12.25 -5.25
C ALA A 42 -9.87 11.38 -4.28
N ALA A 43 -9.96 11.64 -2.99
CA ALA A 43 -9.27 10.88 -1.95
C ALA A 43 -9.54 9.38 -2.07
N ASN A 44 -10.77 8.98 -2.37
CA ASN A 44 -11.09 7.57 -2.61
C ASN A 44 -10.23 6.95 -3.71
N ASP A 45 -10.10 7.60 -4.86
CA ASP A 45 -9.30 7.10 -5.99
C ASP A 45 -7.79 7.09 -5.65
N LEU A 46 -7.34 8.09 -4.89
CA LEU A 46 -5.98 8.15 -4.40
C LEU A 46 -5.65 6.98 -3.45
N LEU A 47 -6.59 6.49 -2.61
CA LEU A 47 -6.37 5.31 -1.77
C LEU A 47 -6.08 4.06 -2.61
N TYR A 48 -6.82 3.87 -3.71
CA TYR A 48 -6.55 2.76 -4.64
C TYR A 48 -5.25 2.99 -5.42
N GLY A 49 -4.94 4.23 -5.83
CA GLY A 49 -3.67 4.60 -6.45
C GLY A 49 -2.46 4.33 -5.55
N LEU A 50 -2.60 4.61 -4.25
CA LEU A 50 -1.58 4.34 -3.24
C LEU A 50 -1.30 2.83 -3.10
N ILE A 51 -2.34 2.00 -3.06
CA ILE A 51 -2.21 0.58 -2.70
C ILE A 51 -1.99 -0.32 -3.91
N LEU A 52 -2.80 -0.22 -4.95
CA LEU A 52 -2.79 -1.22 -6.03
C LEU A 52 -1.50 -1.17 -6.86
N PRO A 53 -1.15 -0.06 -7.54
CA PRO A 53 0.12 0.05 -8.25
C PRO A 53 1.29 0.46 -7.34
N SER A 54 1.05 0.73 -6.05
CA SER A 54 2.06 1.30 -5.14
C SER A 54 2.49 2.72 -5.56
N GLY A 55 1.53 3.59 -5.88
CA GLY A 55 1.77 4.92 -6.44
C GLY A 55 2.31 5.91 -5.42
N ALA A 56 3.55 6.39 -5.65
CA ALA A 56 4.16 7.45 -4.84
C ALA A 56 3.49 8.81 -5.06
N ASP A 57 2.95 9.06 -6.26
CA ASP A 57 2.09 10.20 -6.59
C ASP A 57 0.84 10.23 -5.70
N ALA A 58 0.13 9.13 -5.62
CA ALA A 58 -1.01 8.99 -4.72
C ALA A 58 -0.61 9.11 -3.24
N ALA A 59 0.56 8.61 -2.84
CA ALA A 59 1.06 8.71 -1.47
C ALA A 59 1.28 10.16 -1.04
N GLY A 60 1.96 10.97 -1.86
CA GLY A 60 2.18 12.38 -1.61
C GLY A 60 0.88 13.18 -1.60
N ALA A 61 -0.03 12.90 -2.56
CA ALA A 61 -1.34 13.54 -2.63
C ALA A 61 -2.20 13.27 -1.39
N ILE A 62 -2.29 12.01 -0.96
CA ILE A 62 -3.02 11.61 0.27
C ILE A 62 -2.41 12.28 1.51
N ALA A 63 -1.09 12.33 1.60
CA ALA A 63 -0.41 12.97 2.73
C ALA A 63 -0.79 14.44 2.84
N LYS A 64 -0.74 15.17 1.73
CA LYS A 64 -1.09 16.60 1.67
C LYS A 64 -2.58 16.83 1.91
N LEU A 65 -3.48 15.99 1.37
CA LEU A 65 -4.92 16.06 1.64
C LEU A 65 -5.25 15.84 3.12
N THR A 66 -4.54 14.94 3.77
CA THR A 66 -4.79 14.55 5.16
C THR A 66 -4.22 15.54 6.16
N ALA A 67 -2.97 15.97 5.97
CA ALA A 67 -2.20 16.70 6.95
C ALA A 67 -1.64 18.05 6.45
N GLY A 68 -1.87 18.40 5.19
CA GLY A 68 -1.35 19.62 4.56
C GLY A 68 0.05 19.48 3.99
N THR A 69 0.93 18.71 4.62
CA THR A 69 2.28 18.41 4.13
C THR A 69 2.63 16.93 4.33
N GLU A 70 3.67 16.46 3.64
CA GLU A 70 4.16 15.09 3.82
C GLU A 70 4.82 14.89 5.18
N GLU A 71 5.53 15.90 5.70
CA GLU A 71 6.16 15.88 7.01
C GLU A 71 5.11 15.73 8.13
N ALA A 72 4.05 16.53 8.11
CA ALA A 72 2.97 16.44 9.08
C ALA A 72 2.24 15.08 9.00
N PHE A 73 2.12 14.52 7.79
CA PHE A 73 1.55 13.18 7.62
C PHE A 73 2.45 12.09 8.19
N VAL A 74 3.77 12.21 8.03
CA VAL A 74 4.76 11.29 8.62
C VAL A 74 4.71 11.33 10.14
N GLU A 75 4.52 12.51 10.74
CA GLU A 75 4.29 12.63 12.20
C GLU A 75 3.04 11.83 12.62
N LEU A 76 1.94 11.91 11.87
CA LEU A 76 0.75 11.09 12.14
C LEU A 76 1.02 9.58 11.97
N MET A 77 1.84 9.19 10.97
CA MET A 77 2.24 7.79 10.80
C MET A 77 3.02 7.27 12.02
N ASN A 78 4.00 8.03 12.49
CA ASN A 78 4.80 7.66 13.65
C ASN A 78 3.99 7.67 14.96
N LYS A 79 3.09 8.64 15.11
CA LYS A 79 2.12 8.63 16.21
C LYS A 79 1.24 7.39 16.21
N LYS A 80 0.77 6.94 15.03
CA LYS A 80 0.03 5.68 14.90
C LYS A 80 0.88 4.47 15.31
N CYS A 81 2.17 4.45 14.99
CA CYS A 81 3.09 3.42 15.50
C CYS A 81 3.15 3.39 17.02
N GLU A 82 3.23 4.54 17.67
CA GLU A 82 3.20 4.65 19.15
C GLU A 82 1.87 4.13 19.73
N GLU A 83 0.74 4.52 19.14
CA GLU A 83 -0.60 4.06 19.53
C GLU A 83 -0.75 2.53 19.42
N LEU A 84 -0.14 1.92 18.41
CA LEU A 84 -0.12 0.47 18.19
C LEU A 84 0.97 -0.25 19.00
N GLY A 85 1.82 0.47 19.74
CA GLY A 85 2.91 -0.08 20.54
C GLY A 85 4.08 -0.61 19.73
N LEU A 86 4.28 -0.11 18.50
CA LEU A 86 5.36 -0.52 17.60
C LEU A 86 6.65 0.21 17.98
N LYS A 87 7.61 -0.51 18.54
CA LYS A 87 8.85 0.08 19.08
C LYS A 87 10.03 0.04 18.11
N ASN A 88 9.89 -0.74 17.05
CA ASN A 88 10.92 -1.00 16.05
C ASN A 88 10.43 -0.62 14.63
N THR A 89 9.51 0.34 14.55
CA THR A 89 9.00 0.89 13.30
C THR A 89 9.11 2.41 13.34
N HIS A 90 9.69 2.98 12.28
CA HIS A 90 9.79 4.41 12.10
C HIS A 90 9.64 4.75 10.61
N PHE A 91 8.82 5.74 10.31
CA PHE A 91 8.57 6.24 8.96
C PHE A 91 9.21 7.61 8.74
N CYS A 92 9.81 7.81 7.55
CA CYS A 92 10.39 9.08 7.11
C CYS A 92 9.64 9.70 5.93
N ASN A 93 8.85 8.90 5.21
CA ASN A 93 8.05 9.36 4.07
C ASN A 93 6.79 8.50 3.89
N PRO A 94 5.76 9.00 3.17
CA PRO A 94 4.53 8.26 2.93
C PRO A 94 4.62 7.25 1.78
N SER A 95 5.64 7.38 0.91
CA SER A 95 5.77 6.61 -0.33
C SER A 95 6.45 5.25 -0.17
N GLY A 96 7.27 5.10 0.88
CA GLY A 96 8.11 3.92 1.08
C GLY A 96 9.41 3.96 0.26
N LEU A 97 9.77 5.08 -0.34
CA LEU A 97 11.09 5.28 -0.91
C LEU A 97 12.15 5.18 0.20
N HIS A 98 13.36 4.76 -0.19
CA HIS A 98 14.40 4.49 0.80
C HIS A 98 14.81 5.73 1.58
N ASP A 99 14.92 5.56 2.88
CA ASP A 99 15.57 6.46 3.83
C ASP A 99 16.28 5.61 4.89
N GLU A 100 17.50 6.01 5.29
CA GLU A 100 18.32 5.25 6.25
C GLU A 100 17.66 5.14 7.65
N ASN A 101 16.78 6.08 7.98
CA ASN A 101 16.05 6.11 9.22
C ASN A 101 14.65 5.47 9.14
N GLN A 102 14.25 4.96 7.96
CA GLN A 102 12.99 4.25 7.77
C GLN A 102 13.17 2.76 7.96
N TYR A 103 12.57 2.22 9.00
CA TYR A 103 12.73 0.81 9.35
C TYR A 103 11.45 0.23 9.96
N THR A 104 11.34 -1.09 9.91
CA THR A 104 10.31 -1.89 10.57
C THR A 104 10.81 -3.31 10.80
N THR A 105 9.98 -4.14 11.42
CA THR A 105 10.21 -5.59 11.55
C THR A 105 9.04 -6.38 10.94
N PRO A 106 9.26 -7.64 10.51
CA PRO A 106 8.16 -8.49 10.03
C PRO A 106 7.03 -8.64 11.06
N ALA A 107 7.36 -8.74 12.34
CA ALA A 107 6.38 -8.86 13.41
C ALA A 107 5.50 -7.60 13.53
N GLU A 108 6.12 -6.42 13.48
CA GLU A 108 5.37 -5.16 13.58
C GLU A 108 4.59 -4.86 12.29
N MET A 109 5.11 -5.22 11.12
CA MET A 109 4.35 -5.15 9.87
C MET A 109 3.11 -6.05 9.89
N ALA A 110 3.18 -7.23 10.53
CA ALA A 110 2.01 -8.08 10.74
C ALA A 110 0.97 -7.41 11.66
N LEU A 111 1.39 -6.69 12.70
CA LEU A 111 0.48 -5.91 13.54
C LEU A 111 -0.18 -4.76 12.79
N ILE A 112 0.57 -4.06 11.93
CA ILE A 112 0.03 -3.02 11.04
C ILE A 112 -1.03 -3.62 10.10
N MET A 113 -0.75 -4.75 9.47
CA MET A 113 -1.70 -5.43 8.60
C MET A 113 -2.96 -5.86 9.37
N LYS A 114 -2.79 -6.47 10.54
CA LYS A 114 -3.92 -6.85 11.40
C LYS A 114 -4.82 -5.66 11.73
N TYR A 115 -4.21 -4.53 12.09
CA TYR A 115 -4.96 -3.31 12.38
C TYR A 115 -5.67 -2.77 11.14
N ALA A 116 -4.99 -2.72 9.98
CA ALA A 116 -5.60 -2.30 8.72
C ALA A 116 -6.83 -3.14 8.36
N MET A 117 -6.75 -4.46 8.55
CA MET A 117 -7.86 -5.39 8.26
C MET A 117 -9.06 -5.24 9.21
N SER A 118 -8.90 -4.59 10.36
CA SER A 118 -10.02 -4.27 11.26
C SER A 118 -10.88 -3.07 10.79
N ASN A 119 -10.41 -2.32 9.80
CA ASN A 119 -11.13 -1.21 9.19
C ASN A 119 -11.68 -1.63 7.82
N GLU A 120 -12.99 -1.49 7.61
CA GLU A 120 -13.67 -1.95 6.39
C GLU A 120 -13.11 -1.33 5.09
N LEU A 121 -12.81 -0.01 5.09
CA LEU A 121 -12.27 0.65 3.91
C LEU A 121 -10.83 0.22 3.63
N CYS A 122 -10.00 0.11 4.66
CA CYS A 122 -8.64 -0.41 4.51
C CYS A 122 -8.64 -1.85 3.97
N ALA A 123 -9.47 -2.72 4.54
CA ALA A 123 -9.62 -4.11 4.09
C ALA A 123 -10.10 -4.19 2.63
N LYS A 124 -11.08 -3.37 2.27
CA LYS A 124 -11.59 -3.28 0.89
C LYS A 124 -10.50 -2.87 -0.09
N VAL A 125 -9.74 -1.81 0.20
CA VAL A 125 -8.68 -1.31 -0.70
C VAL A 125 -7.55 -2.34 -0.81
N LEU A 126 -7.08 -2.91 0.31
CA LEU A 126 -6.02 -3.94 0.34
C LEU A 126 -6.42 -5.25 -0.34
N GLY A 127 -7.71 -5.58 -0.35
CA GLY A 127 -8.28 -6.79 -0.96
C GLY A 127 -8.70 -6.63 -2.42
N THR A 128 -8.56 -5.45 -3.00
CA THR A 128 -8.99 -5.19 -4.37
C THR A 128 -7.92 -5.62 -5.39
N TYR A 129 -8.33 -6.39 -6.39
CA TYR A 129 -7.45 -6.79 -7.49
C TYR A 129 -7.28 -5.66 -8.52
N GLN A 130 -8.39 -5.12 -9.01
CA GLN A 130 -8.42 -4.03 -10.01
C GLN A 130 -9.47 -2.98 -9.62
N TYR A 131 -9.16 -1.73 -9.91
CA TYR A 131 -10.03 -0.60 -9.69
C TYR A 131 -9.85 0.39 -10.85
N THR A 132 -10.94 0.97 -11.34
CA THR A 132 -10.88 2.06 -12.33
C THR A 132 -11.29 3.36 -11.62
N THR A 133 -10.43 4.37 -11.68
CA THR A 133 -10.70 5.67 -11.09
C THR A 133 -11.88 6.37 -11.78
N ALA A 134 -12.43 7.39 -11.15
CA ALA A 134 -13.37 8.27 -11.82
C ALA A 134 -12.75 8.91 -13.07
N ALA A 135 -13.61 9.24 -14.03
CA ALA A 135 -13.19 9.97 -15.23
C ALA A 135 -12.80 11.41 -14.89
N THR A 136 -11.69 11.87 -15.46
CA THR A 136 -11.20 13.23 -15.37
C THR A 136 -10.98 13.81 -16.78
N PRO A 137 -10.77 15.12 -16.97
CA PRO A 137 -10.40 15.68 -18.26
C PRO A 137 -9.12 15.06 -18.85
N GLN A 138 -8.15 14.69 -18.01
CA GLN A 138 -6.89 14.09 -18.40
C GLN A 138 -7.04 12.59 -18.70
N HIS A 139 -7.94 11.91 -17.99
CA HIS A 139 -8.25 10.49 -18.17
C HIS A 139 -9.77 10.28 -18.34
N PRO A 140 -10.33 10.50 -19.54
CA PRO A 140 -11.79 10.44 -19.76
C PRO A 140 -12.46 9.08 -19.51
N GLN A 141 -11.65 8.02 -19.43
CA GLN A 141 -12.12 6.66 -19.11
C GLN A 141 -11.66 6.20 -17.71
N GLY A 142 -11.08 7.11 -16.91
CA GLY A 142 -10.37 6.77 -15.69
C GLY A 142 -9.06 6.03 -15.94
N ILE A 143 -8.34 5.73 -14.86
CA ILE A 143 -7.11 4.93 -14.88
C ILE A 143 -7.43 3.55 -14.30
N GLN A 144 -7.09 2.48 -15.03
CA GLN A 144 -7.20 1.13 -14.49
C GLN A 144 -5.99 0.81 -13.62
N LEU A 145 -6.21 0.75 -12.32
CA LEU A 145 -5.23 0.42 -11.30
C LEU A 145 -5.27 -1.09 -11.02
N THR A 146 -4.11 -1.74 -10.94
CA THR A 146 -4.02 -3.18 -10.70
C THR A 146 -3.09 -3.48 -9.53
N SER A 147 -3.52 -4.35 -8.63
CA SER A 147 -2.72 -4.78 -7.48
C SER A 147 -1.45 -5.51 -7.94
N THR A 148 -0.31 -5.00 -7.49
CA THR A 148 1.01 -5.61 -7.73
C THR A 148 1.17 -6.98 -7.07
N MET A 149 0.36 -7.30 -6.06
CA MET A 149 0.32 -8.61 -5.43
C MET A 149 -0.58 -9.57 -6.21
N PHE A 150 -1.87 -9.25 -6.33
CA PHE A 150 -2.84 -10.16 -6.94
C PHE A 150 -2.53 -10.48 -8.41
N SER A 151 -2.01 -9.52 -9.17
CA SER A 151 -1.60 -9.76 -10.57
C SER A 151 -0.51 -10.82 -10.73
N ARG A 152 0.27 -11.08 -9.67
CA ARG A 152 1.32 -12.11 -9.65
C ARG A 152 0.87 -13.43 -9.05
N MET A 153 -0.29 -13.45 -8.39
CA MET A 153 -0.86 -14.65 -7.78
C MET A 153 -1.75 -15.45 -8.74
N TYR A 154 -2.17 -14.85 -9.83
CA TYR A 154 -3.11 -15.45 -10.77
C TYR A 154 -2.67 -16.85 -11.23
N GLY A 155 -3.56 -17.83 -11.06
CA GLY A 155 -3.31 -19.24 -11.44
C GLY A 155 -2.42 -20.01 -10.47
N ASN A 156 -2.05 -19.42 -9.32
CA ASN A 156 -1.23 -20.05 -8.28
C ASN A 156 -1.99 -19.99 -6.95
N GLU A 157 -3.00 -20.80 -6.79
CA GLU A 157 -3.80 -20.87 -5.57
C GLU A 157 -3.25 -21.96 -4.64
N VAL A 158 -3.28 -21.71 -3.33
CA VAL A 158 -2.99 -22.71 -2.30
C VAL A 158 -4.31 -23.34 -1.87
N GLU A 159 -4.42 -24.66 -1.97
CA GLU A 159 -5.65 -25.38 -1.64
C GLU A 159 -6.12 -25.08 -0.21
N GLY A 160 -7.39 -24.70 -0.09
CA GLY A 160 -8.02 -24.37 1.19
C GLY A 160 -7.61 -23.02 1.79
N VAL A 161 -6.70 -22.25 1.15
CA VAL A 161 -6.29 -20.93 1.63
C VAL A 161 -6.85 -19.84 0.73
N SER A 162 -7.59 -18.90 1.31
CA SER A 162 -8.09 -17.72 0.60
C SER A 162 -7.28 -16.49 0.98
N ILE A 163 -6.46 -15.98 0.06
CA ILE A 163 -5.72 -14.72 0.26
C ILE A 163 -6.68 -13.56 0.03
N LYS A 164 -6.94 -12.80 1.09
CA LYS A 164 -7.95 -11.73 1.11
C LYS A 164 -7.35 -10.35 0.82
N ALA A 165 -6.12 -10.10 1.25
CA ALA A 165 -5.48 -8.79 1.14
C ALA A 165 -3.96 -8.90 1.17
N GLY A 166 -3.28 -7.84 0.76
CA GLY A 166 -1.84 -7.74 0.93
C GLY A 166 -1.21 -6.59 0.18
N LYS A 167 0.08 -6.42 0.40
CA LYS A 167 0.88 -5.36 -0.23
C LYS A 167 2.30 -5.83 -0.48
N THR A 168 2.80 -5.57 -1.69
CA THR A 168 4.20 -5.76 -2.06
C THR A 168 5.01 -4.49 -1.76
N GLY A 169 6.31 -4.64 -1.57
CA GLY A 169 7.28 -3.54 -1.49
C GLY A 169 8.57 -3.89 -2.18
N TYR A 170 9.27 -2.88 -2.68
CA TYR A 170 10.60 -3.01 -3.23
C TYR A 170 11.38 -1.70 -3.13
N THR A 171 12.60 -1.78 -2.63
CA THR A 171 13.70 -0.84 -2.85
C THR A 171 14.97 -1.67 -3.04
N ASP A 172 16.03 -1.07 -3.60
CA ASP A 172 17.30 -1.79 -3.75
C ASP A 172 17.87 -2.27 -2.41
N GLN A 173 17.59 -1.54 -1.32
CA GLN A 173 18.06 -1.87 0.02
C GLN A 173 17.18 -2.91 0.73
N ALA A 174 15.86 -2.81 0.62
CA ALA A 174 14.92 -3.73 1.26
C ALA A 174 14.70 -5.03 0.45
N HIS A 175 15.07 -5.02 -0.83
CA HIS A 175 14.71 -6.06 -1.79
C HIS A 175 13.19 -6.28 -1.87
N ASN A 176 12.72 -7.45 -2.34
CA ASN A 176 11.30 -7.70 -2.50
C ASN A 176 10.68 -8.13 -1.16
N CYS A 177 9.63 -7.41 -0.77
CA CYS A 177 8.87 -7.62 0.45
C CYS A 177 7.40 -7.88 0.14
N LEU A 178 6.72 -8.61 1.03
CA LEU A 178 5.29 -8.89 0.91
C LEU A 178 4.70 -9.08 2.31
N VAL A 179 3.53 -8.50 2.53
CA VAL A 179 2.63 -8.85 3.61
C VAL A 179 1.33 -9.37 3.02
N ASN A 180 0.87 -10.54 3.49
CA ASN A 180 -0.40 -11.16 3.10
C ASN A 180 -1.31 -11.34 4.31
N TYR A 181 -2.61 -11.14 4.08
CA TYR A 181 -3.67 -11.57 4.97
C TYR A 181 -4.48 -12.67 4.27
N ALA A 182 -4.63 -13.80 4.92
CA ALA A 182 -5.30 -14.99 4.38
C ALA A 182 -6.24 -15.62 5.39
N GLU A 183 -7.18 -16.40 4.90
CA GLU A 183 -8.13 -17.18 5.69
C GLU A 183 -8.05 -18.67 5.30
N LYS A 184 -8.06 -19.55 6.30
CA LYS A 184 -8.22 -20.99 6.14
C LYS A 184 -9.06 -21.54 7.30
N ASP A 185 -10.09 -22.32 7.00
CA ASP A 185 -10.98 -22.96 7.98
C ASP A 185 -11.53 -21.97 9.03
N GLY A 186 -11.91 -20.76 8.58
CA GLY A 186 -12.44 -19.69 9.43
C GLY A 186 -11.42 -19.05 10.37
N LYS A 187 -10.12 -19.32 10.18
CA LYS A 187 -9.03 -18.69 10.92
C LYS A 187 -8.24 -17.74 10.02
N GLU A 188 -7.80 -16.65 10.60
CA GLU A 188 -7.05 -15.60 9.94
C GLU A 188 -5.55 -15.77 10.16
N TYR A 189 -4.79 -15.54 9.10
CA TYR A 189 -3.33 -15.68 9.10
C TYR A 189 -2.70 -14.49 8.39
N ILE A 190 -1.59 -14.01 8.95
CA ILE A 190 -0.78 -12.96 8.33
C ILE A 190 0.62 -13.52 8.13
N THR A 191 1.15 -13.40 6.92
CA THR A 191 2.54 -13.70 6.61
C THR A 191 3.26 -12.44 6.18
N VAL A 192 4.50 -12.28 6.61
CA VAL A 192 5.37 -11.18 6.21
C VAL A 192 6.70 -11.75 5.75
N MET A 193 7.06 -11.40 4.53
CA MET A 193 8.33 -11.80 3.93
C MET A 193 9.12 -10.54 3.56
N ALA A 194 10.42 -10.57 3.82
CA ALA A 194 11.33 -9.47 3.51
C ALA A 194 12.58 -9.99 2.81
N ALA A 195 13.25 -9.13 2.09
CA ALA A 195 14.54 -9.37 1.45
C ALA A 195 14.57 -10.55 0.44
N ALA A 196 13.44 -10.86 -0.22
CA ALA A 196 13.42 -11.91 -1.24
C ALA A 196 14.18 -11.48 -2.52
N GLY A 197 14.87 -12.45 -3.15
CA GLY A 197 15.75 -12.19 -4.29
C GLY A 197 15.07 -11.67 -5.54
N ASN A 198 13.76 -11.90 -5.72
CA ASN A 198 12.99 -11.30 -6.79
C ASN A 198 11.48 -11.24 -6.46
N ARG A 199 10.75 -10.48 -7.29
CA ARG A 199 9.31 -10.22 -7.11
C ARG A 199 8.39 -11.44 -7.23
N TRP A 200 8.86 -12.54 -7.81
CA TRP A 200 8.10 -13.79 -7.93
C TRP A 200 8.38 -14.70 -6.73
N TYR A 201 9.63 -14.75 -6.27
CA TYR A 201 9.99 -15.55 -5.10
C TYR A 201 9.24 -15.13 -3.85
N VAL A 202 9.06 -13.81 -3.64
CA VAL A 202 8.30 -13.33 -2.49
C VAL A 202 6.84 -13.81 -2.49
N ILE A 203 6.23 -13.97 -3.68
CA ILE A 203 4.88 -14.52 -3.83
C ILE A 203 4.87 -16.04 -3.58
N PHE A 204 5.74 -16.78 -4.25
CA PHE A 204 5.77 -18.24 -4.17
C PHE A 204 6.26 -18.76 -2.81
N ASP A 205 7.17 -18.06 -2.16
CA ASP A 205 7.59 -18.38 -0.80
C ASP A 205 6.44 -18.15 0.20
N GLY A 206 5.60 -17.13 -0.03
CA GLY A 206 4.36 -16.94 0.72
C GLY A 206 3.42 -18.14 0.62
N PHE A 207 3.21 -18.68 -0.59
CA PHE A 207 2.41 -19.89 -0.79
C PHE A 207 2.99 -21.10 -0.08
N LYS A 208 4.31 -21.32 -0.18
CA LYS A 208 4.98 -22.41 0.54
C LYS A 208 4.87 -22.31 2.05
N ILE A 209 4.86 -21.09 2.60
CA ILE A 209 4.62 -20.88 4.03
C ILE A 209 3.21 -21.35 4.39
N PHE A 210 2.21 -20.99 3.60
CA PHE A 210 0.83 -21.45 3.82
C PHE A 210 0.71 -22.96 3.70
N GLU A 211 1.25 -23.57 2.64
CA GLU A 211 1.25 -25.02 2.46
C GLU A 211 1.92 -25.79 3.61
N ARG A 212 3.04 -25.25 4.13
CA ARG A 212 3.86 -25.95 5.12
C ARG A 212 3.38 -25.77 6.55
N TYR A 213 2.86 -24.60 6.88
CA TYR A 213 2.61 -24.21 8.28
C TYR A 213 1.14 -24.04 8.63
N LEU A 214 0.25 -23.97 7.65
CA LEU A 214 -1.18 -23.98 7.95
C LEU A 214 -1.66 -25.44 7.96
N PRO A 215 -2.16 -25.91 9.14
CA PRO A 215 -2.66 -27.26 9.30
C PRO A 215 -3.90 -27.52 8.47
#